data_0cbac59fbdc397117a51b508582b66e8
#
_entry.id   0cbac59fbdc397117a51b508582b66e8
#
_cell.length_a   1.000
_cell.length_b   1.000
_cell.length_c   1.000
_cell.angle_alpha   90.00
_cell.angle_beta   90.00
_cell.angle_gamma   90.00
#
_symmetry.space_group_name_H-M   'P 1'
#
loop_
_entity.id
_entity.type
_entity.pdbx_description
1 polymer ?
#
loop_
_entity_poly.entity_id
_entity_poly.type
_entity_poly.pdbx_seq_one_letter_code
_entity_poly.pdbx_strand_id
1 'polypeptide(L)'
;MVSRTIAALLLLLTACGDGAPTPDDDPRGMSVAQPAAPGSAELPEGAQTRSLLGEVLFPPPLSDELRATREENLERAVRERDENPDDPEAWIWVGRHEAYLGEYRAAVETFTEGWERFPDDARFLRHRGHRLLTLRDFEGARADLSHGIEIAGDRMAEIEPDGLPNPLGIPLTTLGFNLWYHRALAEYLDGDFDEALRSWEATLEVSDNPDLQVASRYWLYLTAARLGDMDAARQAAAPIDESTEVIENGSYRDLLLLFRGARSVEDVLDPEEGLAAVTVLYGVAMHELLEGERDSGRAYLQRILDRPEQWPAFGYVAAEAEVAADRW
;
A
#
# COMPACT_ATOMS: atom_id res chain seq x y z
N MET A 1 -14.96 50.80 -33.35
CA MET A 1 -16.18 50.57 -34.15
C MET A 1 -16.42 49.04 -34.07
N VAL A 2 -17.40 48.46 -33.55
CA VAL A 2 -18.74 48.73 -33.05
C VAL A 2 -18.99 47.86 -31.84
N SER A 3 -19.45 48.52 -30.78
CA SER A 3 -20.03 47.94 -29.58
C SER A 3 -21.35 47.24 -29.91
N ARG A 4 -21.67 46.15 -29.19
CA ARG A 4 -23.06 45.86 -28.81
C ARG A 4 -23.15 45.02 -27.53
N THR A 5 -23.54 45.68 -26.52
CA THR A 5 -24.17 45.29 -25.25
C THR A 5 -25.58 44.75 -25.48
N ILE A 6 -26.17 44.13 -24.44
CA ILE A 6 -27.61 43.89 -24.15
C ILE A 6 -27.85 42.40 -23.83
N ALA A 7 -28.57 42.00 -22.78
CA ALA A 7 -29.15 42.56 -21.56
C ALA A 7 -29.57 41.37 -20.68
N ALA A 8 -29.59 41.63 -19.39
CA ALA A 8 -30.19 40.77 -18.37
C ALA A 8 -31.72 40.67 -18.51
N LEU A 9 -32.30 39.52 -18.17
CA LEU A 9 -33.70 39.46 -17.81
C LEU A 9 -33.94 38.61 -16.56
N LEU A 10 -34.15 39.33 -15.46
CA LEU A 10 -34.76 38.82 -14.22
C LEU A 10 -36.25 38.61 -14.48
N LEU A 11 -36.81 37.48 -14.02
CA LEU A 11 -38.24 37.37 -13.76
C LEU A 11 -38.48 36.65 -12.43
N LEU A 12 -38.85 37.43 -11.44
CA LEU A 12 -39.53 37.04 -10.19
C LEU A 12 -41.03 36.84 -10.51
N LEU A 13 -41.64 35.79 -9.94
CA LEU A 13 -43.07 35.78 -9.51
C LEU A 13 -43.27 34.60 -8.53
N THR A 14 -43.31 34.88 -7.26
CA THR A 14 -44.37 34.82 -6.21
C THR A 14 -45.32 33.62 -6.19
N ALA A 15 -45.14 32.84 -5.15
CA ALA A 15 -45.97 32.43 -4.01
C ALA A 15 -47.44 32.00 -4.24
N CYS A 16 -47.80 30.92 -3.64
CA CYS A 16 -48.87 30.57 -2.70
C CYS A 16 -49.44 29.18 -2.92
N GLY A 17 -49.55 28.41 -1.83
CA GLY A 17 -50.74 27.63 -1.56
C GLY A 17 -50.53 26.19 -1.06
N ASP A 18 -50.47 26.04 0.23
CA ASP A 18 -51.06 25.02 1.11
C ASP A 18 -51.46 23.64 0.57
N GLY A 19 -51.02 22.59 1.28
CA GLY A 19 -51.64 21.28 1.26
C GLY A 19 -50.71 20.12 1.57
N ALA A 20 -50.45 19.86 2.86
CA ALA A 20 -49.86 18.62 3.31
C ALA A 20 -50.90 17.50 3.27
N PRO A 21 -50.61 16.31 2.74
CA PRO A 21 -51.32 15.08 3.11
C PRO A 21 -50.50 14.32 4.17
N THR A 22 -51.24 13.85 5.17
CA THR A 22 -50.86 12.94 6.25
C THR A 22 -50.37 11.59 5.72
N PRO A 23 -49.51 10.85 6.45
CA PRO A 23 -49.01 9.57 6.02
C PRO A 23 -50.06 8.48 6.17
N ASP A 24 -50.35 7.78 5.06
CA ASP A 24 -51.11 6.55 5.05
C ASP A 24 -50.16 5.35 5.29
N ASP A 25 -50.56 4.49 6.20
CA ASP A 25 -49.95 3.24 6.56
C ASP A 25 -49.80 2.27 5.37
N ASP A 26 -48.61 1.94 4.95
CA ASP A 26 -48.34 0.76 4.09
C ASP A 26 -47.87 -0.42 4.98
N PRO A 27 -48.68 -1.52 5.08
CA PRO A 27 -48.34 -2.67 5.92
C PRO A 27 -47.41 -3.69 5.20
N ARG A 28 -46.28 -3.25 4.63
CA ARG A 28 -45.26 -4.12 4.10
C ARG A 28 -43.85 -3.72 4.61
N GLY A 29 -43.76 -3.62 5.93
CA GLY A 29 -42.51 -3.52 6.62
C GLY A 29 -41.70 -4.82 6.59
N MET A 30 -41.16 -5.17 5.43
CA MET A 30 -39.98 -6.05 5.37
C MET A 30 -38.76 -5.13 5.30
N SER A 31 -38.26 -4.78 6.49
CA SER A 31 -36.89 -4.25 6.64
C SER A 31 -35.96 -5.29 6.06
N VAL A 32 -35.49 -5.07 4.83
CA VAL A 32 -34.32 -5.75 4.30
C VAL A 32 -33.16 -5.23 5.14
N ALA A 33 -32.71 -6.05 6.08
CA ALA A 33 -31.46 -5.77 6.80
C ALA A 33 -30.37 -5.54 5.76
N GLN A 34 -29.85 -4.32 5.68
CA GLN A 34 -28.61 -4.06 4.97
C GLN A 34 -27.55 -5.01 5.56
N PRO A 35 -26.81 -5.75 4.71
CA PRO A 35 -25.67 -6.50 5.21
C PRO A 35 -24.75 -5.51 5.94
N ALA A 36 -24.43 -5.81 7.20
CA ALA A 36 -23.46 -5.03 7.96
C ALA A 36 -22.16 -4.96 7.16
N ALA A 37 -21.60 -3.77 7.03
CA ALA A 37 -20.28 -3.59 6.42
C ALA A 37 -19.30 -4.55 7.10
N PRO A 38 -18.45 -5.28 6.37
CA PRO A 38 -17.46 -6.16 6.94
C PRO A 38 -16.46 -5.28 7.73
N GLY A 39 -16.53 -5.33 9.07
CA GLY A 39 -15.55 -4.62 9.90
C GLY A 39 -15.97 -4.12 11.26
N SER A 40 -17.26 -4.25 11.70
CA SER A 40 -17.71 -3.68 12.97
C SER A 40 -17.57 -4.58 14.20
N ALA A 41 -17.00 -5.76 14.09
CA ALA A 41 -16.69 -6.60 15.26
C ALA A 41 -15.42 -6.06 15.93
N GLU A 42 -15.53 -5.71 17.22
CA GLU A 42 -14.42 -5.29 18.05
C GLU A 42 -13.24 -6.29 17.96
N LEU A 43 -12.03 -5.77 17.75
CA LEU A 43 -10.85 -6.61 17.65
C LEU A 43 -10.50 -7.16 19.05
N PRO A 44 -10.08 -8.42 19.17
CA PRO A 44 -9.52 -8.95 20.41
C PRO A 44 -8.33 -8.14 20.90
N GLU A 45 -8.07 -8.16 22.18
CA GLU A 45 -6.90 -7.50 22.78
C GLU A 45 -5.60 -7.97 22.11
N GLY A 46 -4.72 -7.03 21.75
CA GLY A 46 -3.45 -7.29 21.06
C GLY A 46 -3.56 -7.53 19.57
N ALA A 47 -4.77 -7.68 19.03
CA ALA A 47 -4.95 -7.82 17.57
C ALA A 47 -4.70 -6.49 16.85
N GLN A 48 -4.04 -6.57 15.71
CA GLN A 48 -3.71 -5.40 14.90
C GLN A 48 -4.81 -5.06 13.90
N THR A 49 -5.34 -6.05 13.19
CA THR A 49 -6.39 -5.87 12.18
C THR A 49 -7.09 -7.19 11.88
N ARG A 50 -8.00 -7.17 10.91
CA ARG A 50 -8.50 -8.36 10.22
C ARG A 50 -7.94 -8.42 8.82
N SER A 51 -7.63 -9.65 8.37
CA SER A 51 -7.30 -9.90 6.97
C SER A 51 -8.52 -9.61 6.07
N LEU A 52 -8.31 -9.46 4.78
CA LEU A 52 -9.39 -9.34 3.80
C LEU A 52 -10.25 -10.62 3.73
N LEU A 53 -9.75 -11.73 4.28
CA LEU A 53 -10.46 -13.01 4.40
C LEU A 53 -11.17 -13.18 5.75
N GLY A 54 -11.12 -12.15 6.63
CA GLY A 54 -11.83 -12.12 7.91
C GLY A 54 -11.05 -12.67 9.11
N GLU A 55 -9.82 -13.13 8.93
CA GLU A 55 -8.96 -13.65 10.00
C GLU A 55 -8.44 -12.52 10.89
N VAL A 56 -8.34 -12.77 12.20
CA VAL A 56 -7.76 -11.81 13.14
C VAL A 56 -6.24 -11.91 13.11
N LEU A 57 -5.57 -10.79 12.87
CA LEU A 57 -4.13 -10.72 12.71
C LEU A 57 -3.47 -10.09 13.94
N PHE A 58 -2.50 -10.81 14.51
CA PHE A 58 -1.69 -10.39 15.64
C PHE A 58 -0.28 -10.00 15.19
N PRO A 59 0.51 -9.28 16.02
CA PRO A 59 1.90 -9.00 15.70
C PRO A 59 2.65 -10.29 15.28
N PRO A 60 3.46 -10.26 14.21
CA PRO A 60 4.24 -11.41 13.81
C PRO A 60 5.15 -11.90 14.94
N PRO A 61 5.38 -13.21 15.07
CA PRO A 61 6.26 -13.74 16.10
C PRO A 61 7.70 -13.26 15.86
N LEU A 62 8.36 -12.86 16.96
CA LEU A 62 9.77 -12.49 16.96
C LEU A 62 10.50 -13.44 17.90
N SER A 63 11.79 -13.74 17.63
CA SER A 63 12.64 -14.38 18.63
C SER A 63 12.80 -13.49 19.86
N ASP A 64 13.01 -14.08 21.03
CA ASP A 64 13.18 -13.33 22.28
C ASP A 64 14.32 -12.30 22.19
N GLU A 65 15.43 -12.67 21.53
CA GLU A 65 16.57 -11.78 21.32
C GLU A 65 16.23 -10.59 20.42
N LEU A 66 15.53 -10.85 19.30
CA LEU A 66 15.13 -9.79 18.37
C LEU A 66 14.08 -8.86 19.01
N ARG A 67 13.13 -9.44 19.77
CA ARG A 67 12.14 -8.67 20.53
C ARG A 67 12.83 -7.76 21.52
N ALA A 68 13.72 -8.28 22.38
CA ALA A 68 14.43 -7.48 23.37
C ALA A 68 15.23 -6.34 22.73
N THR A 69 15.92 -6.60 21.61
CA THR A 69 16.64 -5.56 20.85
C THR A 69 15.70 -4.46 20.33
N ARG A 70 14.53 -4.84 19.80
CA ARG A 70 13.57 -3.86 19.26
C ARG A 70 12.89 -3.05 20.37
N GLU A 71 12.59 -3.68 21.51
CA GLU A 71 12.06 -3.01 22.71
C GLU A 71 13.07 -1.98 23.26
N GLU A 72 14.36 -2.34 23.37
CA GLU A 72 15.41 -1.39 23.78
C GLU A 72 15.52 -0.20 22.81
N ASN A 73 15.42 -0.46 21.50
CA ASN A 73 15.44 0.61 20.51
C ASN A 73 14.21 1.52 20.63
N LEU A 74 13.01 0.96 20.85
CA LEU A 74 11.79 1.75 21.09
C LEU A 74 11.95 2.61 22.35
N GLU A 75 12.39 2.04 23.49
CA GLU A 75 12.62 2.79 24.71
C GLU A 75 13.61 3.95 24.50
N ARG A 76 14.66 3.75 23.71
CA ARG A 76 15.61 4.81 23.38
C ARG A 76 14.96 5.92 22.54
N ALA A 77 14.18 5.56 21.51
CA ALA A 77 13.47 6.52 20.68
C ALA A 77 12.42 7.32 21.48
N VAL A 78 11.70 6.67 22.39
CA VAL A 78 10.75 7.35 23.29
C VAL A 78 11.46 8.38 24.17
N ARG A 79 12.61 8.02 24.78
CA ARG A 79 13.40 8.98 25.57
C ARG A 79 13.88 10.16 24.73
N GLU A 80 14.36 9.91 23.50
CA GLU A 80 14.82 10.96 22.60
C GLU A 80 13.68 11.92 22.21
N ARG A 81 12.49 11.40 21.91
CA ARG A 81 11.31 12.20 21.67
C ARG A 81 10.92 13.06 22.89
N ASP A 82 10.95 12.47 24.09
CA ASP A 82 10.57 13.17 25.32
C ASP A 82 11.58 14.28 25.68
N GLU A 83 12.86 14.10 25.35
CA GLU A 83 13.91 15.11 25.51
C GLU A 83 13.88 16.17 24.39
N ASN A 84 13.43 15.81 23.20
CA ASN A 84 13.38 16.67 22.01
C ASN A 84 11.99 16.69 21.37
N PRO A 85 10.94 17.13 22.07
CA PRO A 85 9.56 17.01 21.59
C PRO A 85 9.25 17.87 20.36
N ASP A 86 10.09 18.83 20.02
CA ASP A 86 9.98 19.70 18.86
C ASP A 86 10.78 19.21 17.63
N ASP A 87 11.43 18.03 17.75
CA ASP A 87 12.10 17.38 16.63
C ASP A 87 11.17 16.33 15.97
N PRO A 88 10.69 16.56 14.73
CA PRO A 88 9.83 15.61 14.03
C PRO A 88 10.50 14.26 13.79
N GLU A 89 11.83 14.22 13.63
CA GLU A 89 12.57 12.98 13.42
C GLU A 89 12.46 12.04 14.63
N ALA A 90 12.52 12.57 15.84
CA ALA A 90 12.36 11.80 17.07
C ALA A 90 10.99 11.08 17.16
N TRP A 91 9.91 11.76 16.73
CA TRP A 91 8.57 11.16 16.64
C TRP A 91 8.49 10.08 15.58
N ILE A 92 9.09 10.31 14.40
CA ILE A 92 9.11 9.33 13.30
C ILE A 92 9.79 8.03 13.76
N TRP A 93 10.91 8.11 14.49
CA TRP A 93 11.60 6.92 14.97
C TRP A 93 10.80 6.13 16.01
N VAL A 94 10.02 6.77 16.88
CA VAL A 94 9.11 6.03 17.78
C VAL A 94 8.13 5.19 16.98
N GLY A 95 7.37 5.78 16.05
CA GLY A 95 6.40 5.03 15.25
C GLY A 95 7.04 3.94 14.38
N ARG A 96 8.28 4.16 13.89
CA ARG A 96 9.02 3.13 13.15
C ARG A 96 9.37 1.94 14.05
N HIS A 97 9.84 2.17 15.27
CA HIS A 97 10.19 1.11 16.21
C HIS A 97 8.96 0.35 16.72
N GLU A 98 7.83 1.01 16.94
CA GLU A 98 6.54 0.34 17.18
C GLU A 98 6.17 -0.59 16.02
N ALA A 99 6.28 -0.13 14.78
CA ALA A 99 6.02 -0.94 13.60
C ALA A 99 6.99 -2.14 13.46
N TYR A 100 8.24 -1.99 13.85
CA TYR A 100 9.20 -3.12 13.86
C TYR A 100 8.85 -4.19 14.90
N LEU A 101 8.18 -3.83 16.00
CA LEU A 101 7.63 -4.77 16.96
C LEU A 101 6.33 -5.43 16.47
N GLY A 102 5.75 -4.96 15.36
CA GLY A 102 4.47 -5.41 14.84
C GLY A 102 3.28 -4.66 15.45
N GLU A 103 3.54 -3.64 16.27
CA GLU A 103 2.52 -2.80 16.91
C GLU A 103 2.06 -1.68 15.96
N TYR A 104 1.46 -2.10 14.82
CA TYR A 104 1.12 -1.18 13.72
C TYR A 104 0.08 -0.14 14.11
N ARG A 105 -0.86 -0.48 15.02
CA ARG A 105 -1.88 0.47 15.50
C ARG A 105 -1.25 1.56 16.35
N ALA A 106 -0.34 1.21 17.26
CA ALA A 106 0.43 2.17 18.03
C ALA A 106 1.24 3.10 17.11
N ALA A 107 1.89 2.54 16.09
CA ALA A 107 2.61 3.32 15.10
C ALA A 107 1.69 4.33 14.38
N VAL A 108 0.46 3.95 13.99
CA VAL A 108 -0.53 4.87 13.39
C VAL A 108 -0.90 5.98 14.36
N GLU A 109 -1.09 5.68 15.65
CA GLU A 109 -1.38 6.68 16.69
C GLU A 109 -0.20 7.65 16.84
N THR A 110 1.03 7.16 16.96
CA THR A 110 2.25 7.98 17.06
C THR A 110 2.44 8.87 15.83
N PHE A 111 2.24 8.36 14.61
CA PHE A 111 2.33 9.18 13.39
C PHE A 111 1.18 10.20 13.29
N THR A 112 0.00 9.90 13.85
CA THR A 112 -1.11 10.85 13.90
C THR A 112 -0.79 12.01 14.84
N GLU A 113 -0.32 11.74 16.07
CA GLU A 113 0.10 12.77 17.02
C GLU A 113 1.25 13.61 16.45
N GLY A 114 2.23 12.95 15.79
CA GLY A 114 3.33 13.64 15.14
C GLY A 114 2.87 14.56 14.02
N TRP A 115 1.93 14.11 13.18
CA TRP A 115 1.37 14.95 12.11
C TRP A 115 0.54 16.13 12.64
N GLU A 116 -0.26 15.92 13.69
CA GLU A 116 -0.99 17.01 14.35
C GLU A 116 -0.05 18.12 14.87
N ARG A 117 1.15 17.72 15.32
CA ARG A 117 2.18 18.65 15.80
C ARG A 117 2.98 19.29 14.67
N PHE A 118 3.22 18.55 13.58
CA PHE A 118 4.04 18.96 12.43
C PHE A 118 3.26 18.80 11.11
N PRO A 119 2.18 19.59 10.90
CA PRO A 119 1.24 19.35 9.80
C PRO A 119 1.83 19.59 8.40
N ASP A 120 2.99 20.25 8.30
CA ASP A 120 3.69 20.49 7.04
C ASP A 120 4.76 19.42 6.73
N ASP A 121 4.91 18.39 7.59
CA ASP A 121 5.90 17.33 7.38
C ASP A 121 5.25 16.06 6.78
N ALA A 122 5.38 15.92 5.46
CA ALA A 122 4.83 14.80 4.68
C ALA A 122 5.31 13.42 5.15
N ARG A 123 6.42 13.32 5.87
CA ARG A 123 6.98 12.05 6.35
C ARG A 123 6.02 11.33 7.30
N PHE A 124 5.27 12.05 8.13
CA PHE A 124 4.25 11.43 8.99
C PHE A 124 3.16 10.75 8.17
N LEU A 125 2.64 11.42 7.15
CA LEU A 125 1.64 10.87 6.24
C LEU A 125 2.20 9.68 5.44
N ARG A 126 3.45 9.77 4.99
CA ARG A 126 4.16 8.66 4.33
C ARG A 126 4.23 7.42 5.22
N HIS A 127 4.66 7.58 6.47
CA HIS A 127 4.79 6.45 7.39
C HIS A 127 3.43 5.93 7.86
N ARG A 128 2.47 6.83 8.16
CA ARG A 128 1.12 6.43 8.56
C ARG A 128 0.41 5.70 7.43
N GLY A 129 0.45 6.23 6.21
CA GLY A 129 -0.13 5.60 5.03
C GLY A 129 0.41 4.19 4.77
N HIS A 130 1.73 3.97 4.93
CA HIS A 130 2.30 2.63 4.88
C HIS A 130 1.70 1.70 5.96
N ARG A 131 1.49 2.16 7.20
CA ARG A 131 0.90 1.31 8.26
C ARG A 131 -0.58 1.07 8.02
N LEU A 132 -1.35 2.07 7.56
CA LEU A 132 -2.74 1.91 7.16
C LEU A 132 -2.89 0.84 6.07
N LEU A 133 -2.00 0.82 5.07
CA LEU A 133 -1.94 -0.22 4.06
C LEU A 133 -1.70 -1.60 4.69
N THR A 134 -0.73 -1.72 5.61
CA THR A 134 -0.47 -2.95 6.36
C THR A 134 -1.72 -3.40 7.15
N LEU A 135 -2.50 -2.47 7.69
CA LEU A 135 -3.73 -2.73 8.44
C LEU A 135 -4.97 -2.96 7.54
N ARG A 136 -4.82 -2.98 6.20
CA ARG A 136 -5.89 -3.13 5.18
C ARG A 136 -6.83 -1.94 5.08
N ASP A 137 -6.45 -0.78 5.61
CA ASP A 137 -7.15 0.49 5.39
C ASP A 137 -6.57 1.18 4.14
N PHE A 138 -6.99 0.68 2.97
CA PHE A 138 -6.47 1.19 1.69
C PHE A 138 -6.97 2.60 1.38
N GLU A 139 -8.21 2.93 1.79
CA GLU A 139 -8.78 4.27 1.62
C GLU A 139 -8.01 5.29 2.46
N GLY A 140 -7.78 5.02 3.75
CA GLY A 140 -6.98 5.86 4.63
C GLY A 140 -5.53 6.00 4.14
N ALA A 141 -4.92 4.92 3.67
CA ALA A 141 -3.58 4.95 3.08
C ALA A 141 -3.51 5.86 1.84
N ARG A 142 -4.46 5.73 0.91
CA ARG A 142 -4.55 6.59 -0.29
C ARG A 142 -4.72 8.06 0.07
N ALA A 143 -5.58 8.37 1.05
CA ALA A 143 -5.79 9.74 1.49
C ALA A 143 -4.53 10.37 2.05
N ASP A 144 -3.85 9.69 2.98
CA ASP A 144 -2.59 10.15 3.58
C ASP A 144 -1.49 10.35 2.54
N LEU A 145 -1.28 9.34 1.69
CA LEU A 145 -0.19 9.37 0.70
C LEU A 145 -0.43 10.43 -0.37
N SER A 146 -1.69 10.64 -0.79
CA SER A 146 -2.04 11.71 -1.71
C SER A 146 -1.78 13.09 -1.10
N HIS A 147 -2.20 13.29 0.14
CA HIS A 147 -1.93 14.55 0.85
C HIS A 147 -0.42 14.73 1.10
N GLY A 148 0.30 13.66 1.45
CA GLY A 148 1.75 13.68 1.56
C GLY A 148 2.45 14.13 0.27
N ILE A 149 1.99 13.65 -0.90
CA ILE A 149 2.50 14.09 -2.22
C ILE A 149 2.25 15.60 -2.43
N GLU A 150 1.06 16.09 -2.07
CA GLU A 150 0.70 17.51 -2.23
C GLU A 150 1.59 18.43 -1.40
N ILE A 151 1.93 18.06 -0.16
CA ILE A 151 2.68 18.93 0.76
C ILE A 151 4.19 18.69 0.73
N ALA A 152 4.68 17.59 0.17
CA ALA A 152 6.11 17.28 0.16
C ALA A 152 6.95 18.29 -0.62
N GLY A 153 6.41 18.87 -1.70
CA GLY A 153 7.08 19.93 -2.47
C GLY A 153 8.51 19.55 -2.87
N ASP A 154 9.47 20.43 -2.59
CA ASP A 154 10.89 20.24 -2.91
C ASP A 154 11.54 19.07 -2.11
N ARG A 155 10.88 18.60 -1.04
CA ARG A 155 11.36 17.47 -0.21
C ARG A 155 11.18 16.10 -0.86
N MET A 156 10.48 16.02 -1.98
CA MET A 156 10.30 14.75 -2.72
C MET A 156 11.62 14.01 -3.00
N ALA A 157 12.72 14.75 -3.21
CA ALA A 157 14.04 14.17 -3.47
C ALA A 157 14.85 13.85 -2.20
N GLU A 158 14.30 14.10 -0.99
CA GLU A 158 15.00 13.78 0.25
C GLU A 158 15.16 12.27 0.40
N ILE A 159 16.40 11.84 0.66
CA ILE A 159 16.71 10.43 0.94
C ILE A 159 16.13 10.08 2.31
N GLU A 160 15.35 9.02 2.39
CA GLU A 160 14.85 8.51 3.66
C GLU A 160 15.88 7.58 4.32
N PRO A 161 16.15 7.77 5.65
CA PRO A 161 17.05 6.89 6.37
C PRO A 161 16.50 5.45 6.43
N ASP A 162 17.34 4.47 6.11
CA ASP A 162 16.99 3.06 6.28
C ASP A 162 16.94 2.69 7.76
N GLY A 163 15.79 2.13 8.17
CA GLY A 163 15.65 1.59 9.52
C GLY A 163 16.18 0.16 9.67
N LEU A 164 16.30 -0.54 8.54
CA LEU A 164 16.90 -1.87 8.41
C LEU A 164 17.85 -1.81 7.19
N PRO A 165 19.05 -1.23 7.36
CA PRO A 165 19.93 -0.95 6.24
C PRO A 165 20.39 -2.24 5.54
N ASN A 166 20.55 -2.16 4.22
CA ASN A 166 21.10 -3.22 3.42
C ASN A 166 22.59 -3.48 3.77
N PRO A 167 23.18 -4.60 3.31
CA PRO A 167 24.56 -4.96 3.65
C PRO A 167 25.61 -3.91 3.26
N LEU A 168 25.29 -3.02 2.32
CA LEU A 168 26.19 -1.95 1.87
C LEU A 168 25.97 -0.64 2.67
N GLY A 169 24.90 -0.53 3.46
CA GLY A 169 24.55 0.68 4.20
C GLY A 169 24.18 1.87 3.30
N ILE A 170 23.71 1.61 2.09
CA ILE A 170 23.36 2.65 1.10
C ILE A 170 21.84 2.82 1.11
N PRO A 171 21.30 3.95 1.60
CA PRO A 171 19.86 4.22 1.51
C PRO A 171 19.47 4.41 0.04
N LEU A 172 18.44 3.69 -0.40
CA LEU A 172 18.04 3.63 -1.82
C LEU A 172 16.79 4.46 -2.11
N THR A 173 15.97 4.76 -1.09
CA THR A 173 14.65 5.36 -1.31
C THR A 173 14.61 6.83 -0.96
N THR A 174 13.76 7.57 -1.67
CA THR A 174 13.43 8.96 -1.36
C THR A 174 12.01 9.08 -0.79
N LEU A 175 11.70 10.20 -0.15
CA LEU A 175 10.35 10.52 0.31
C LEU A 175 9.35 10.41 -0.85
N GLY A 176 9.67 11.00 -2.01
CA GLY A 176 8.82 10.99 -3.19
C GLY A 176 8.57 9.58 -3.72
N PHE A 177 9.63 8.77 -3.82
CA PHE A 177 9.46 7.37 -4.20
C PHE A 177 8.51 6.65 -3.24
N ASN A 178 8.73 6.75 -1.95
CA ASN A 178 7.91 6.03 -0.98
C ASN A 178 6.45 6.51 -0.93
N LEU A 179 6.20 7.80 -1.13
CA LEU A 179 4.84 8.33 -1.22
C LEU A 179 4.09 7.75 -2.44
N TRP A 180 4.68 7.83 -3.63
CA TRP A 180 4.07 7.31 -4.84
C TRP A 180 3.95 5.78 -4.85
N TYR A 181 5.00 5.07 -4.42
CA TYR A 181 5.02 3.61 -4.38
C TYR A 181 3.89 3.04 -3.49
N HIS A 182 3.76 3.55 -2.27
CA HIS A 182 2.73 3.05 -1.36
C HIS A 182 1.32 3.47 -1.77
N ARG A 183 1.16 4.65 -2.39
CA ARG A 183 -0.13 5.05 -2.97
C ARG A 183 -0.53 4.11 -4.11
N ALA A 184 0.35 3.89 -5.06
CA ALA A 184 0.10 2.98 -6.19
C ALA A 184 -0.21 1.56 -5.70
N LEU A 185 0.49 1.11 -4.66
CA LEU A 185 0.25 -0.20 -4.06
C LEU A 185 -1.13 -0.26 -3.38
N ALA A 186 -1.54 0.78 -2.63
CA ALA A 186 -2.88 0.84 -2.03
C ALA A 186 -3.99 0.77 -3.09
N GLU A 187 -3.83 1.49 -4.20
CA GLU A 187 -4.75 1.47 -5.34
C GLU A 187 -4.81 0.09 -6.02
N TYR A 188 -3.65 -0.56 -6.21
CA TYR A 188 -3.57 -1.92 -6.77
C TYR A 188 -4.27 -2.94 -5.86
N LEU A 189 -4.02 -2.89 -4.56
CA LEU A 189 -4.59 -3.82 -3.58
C LEU A 189 -6.11 -3.66 -3.45
N ASP A 190 -6.60 -2.44 -3.55
CA ASP A 190 -8.04 -2.13 -3.57
C ASP A 190 -8.71 -2.56 -4.89
N GLY A 191 -7.93 -2.73 -5.97
CA GLY A 191 -8.39 -3.14 -7.30
C GLY A 191 -8.71 -1.97 -8.22
N ASP A 192 -8.32 -0.76 -7.85
CA ASP A 192 -8.42 0.43 -8.68
C ASP A 192 -7.22 0.51 -9.64
N PHE A 193 -7.19 -0.44 -10.60
CA PHE A 193 -6.03 -0.62 -11.48
C PHE A 193 -5.80 0.57 -12.42
N ASP A 194 -6.83 1.34 -12.78
CA ASP A 194 -6.68 2.54 -13.60
C ASP A 194 -5.93 3.65 -12.85
N GLU A 195 -6.23 3.89 -11.55
CA GLU A 195 -5.48 4.83 -10.72
C GLU A 195 -4.09 4.27 -10.40
N ALA A 196 -3.99 2.98 -10.06
CA ALA A 196 -2.71 2.32 -9.80
C ALA A 196 -1.74 2.46 -10.99
N LEU A 197 -2.22 2.32 -12.23
CA LEU A 197 -1.39 2.50 -13.42
C LEU A 197 -0.75 3.88 -13.45
N ARG A 198 -1.54 4.94 -13.26
CA ARG A 198 -1.05 6.33 -13.24
C ARG A 198 -0.05 6.56 -12.10
N SER A 199 -0.34 6.00 -10.94
CA SER A 199 0.54 6.14 -9.77
C SER A 199 1.84 5.36 -9.94
N TRP A 200 1.83 4.18 -10.61
CA TRP A 200 3.05 3.45 -10.94
C TRP A 200 3.90 4.16 -11.99
N GLU A 201 3.28 4.80 -12.99
CA GLU A 201 3.99 5.65 -13.94
C GLU A 201 4.69 6.80 -13.22
N ALA A 202 4.00 7.49 -12.31
CA ALA A 202 4.60 8.55 -11.48
C ALA A 202 5.71 8.01 -10.55
N THR A 203 5.54 6.81 -9.98
CA THR A 203 6.58 6.14 -9.18
C THR A 203 7.83 5.89 -10.03
N LEU A 204 7.65 5.44 -11.27
CA LEU A 204 8.75 5.18 -12.18
C LEU A 204 9.51 6.46 -12.55
N GLU A 205 8.83 7.61 -12.70
CA GLU A 205 9.46 8.90 -12.97
C GLU A 205 10.42 9.35 -11.85
N VAL A 206 10.13 8.98 -10.61
CA VAL A 206 10.98 9.32 -9.43
C VAL A 206 11.94 8.18 -9.04
N SER A 207 11.97 7.09 -9.81
CA SER A 207 12.85 5.93 -9.59
C SER A 207 14.23 6.17 -10.22
N ASP A 208 15.17 6.70 -9.46
CA ASP A 208 16.47 7.21 -9.92
C ASP A 208 17.61 6.17 -9.90
N ASN A 209 17.34 4.97 -9.38
CA ASN A 209 18.33 3.89 -9.31
C ASN A 209 17.74 2.53 -9.74
N PRO A 210 18.57 1.51 -10.04
CA PRO A 210 18.11 0.21 -10.53
C PRO A 210 17.15 -0.51 -9.59
N ASP A 211 17.35 -0.43 -8.27
CA ASP A 211 16.47 -1.08 -7.29
C ASP A 211 15.06 -0.53 -7.33
N LEU A 212 14.91 0.80 -7.40
CA LEU A 212 13.63 1.45 -7.52
C LEU A 212 12.97 1.17 -8.88
N GLN A 213 13.79 1.14 -9.94
CA GLN A 213 13.33 0.82 -11.30
C GLN A 213 12.72 -0.59 -11.38
N VAL A 214 13.37 -1.61 -10.83
CA VAL A 214 12.82 -2.98 -10.90
C VAL A 214 11.56 -3.11 -10.05
N ALA A 215 11.51 -2.49 -8.86
CA ALA A 215 10.32 -2.52 -8.01
C ALA A 215 9.11 -1.86 -8.68
N SER A 216 9.29 -0.65 -9.24
CA SER A 216 8.22 0.08 -9.94
C SER A 216 7.74 -0.66 -11.19
N ARG A 217 8.67 -1.19 -12.00
CA ARG A 217 8.37 -1.91 -13.23
C ARG A 217 7.65 -3.23 -13.00
N TYR A 218 7.96 -3.91 -11.91
CA TYR A 218 7.27 -5.14 -11.53
C TYR A 218 5.76 -4.88 -11.29
N TRP A 219 5.43 -3.91 -10.48
CA TRP A 219 4.03 -3.57 -10.20
C TRP A 219 3.33 -2.93 -11.40
N LEU A 220 4.05 -2.11 -12.18
CA LEU A 220 3.54 -1.54 -13.43
C LEU A 220 3.18 -2.64 -14.44
N TYR A 221 4.04 -3.67 -14.58
CA TYR A 221 3.76 -4.85 -15.41
C TYR A 221 2.46 -5.52 -14.97
N LEU A 222 2.34 -5.85 -13.68
CA LEU A 222 1.16 -6.54 -13.16
C LEU A 222 -0.11 -5.70 -13.34
N THR A 223 -0.03 -4.40 -13.09
CA THR A 223 -1.17 -3.48 -13.23
C THR A 223 -1.64 -3.39 -14.69
N ALA A 224 -0.72 -3.19 -15.64
CA ALA A 224 -1.04 -3.17 -17.06
C ALA A 224 -1.64 -4.51 -17.54
N ALA A 225 -1.09 -5.63 -17.08
CA ALA A 225 -1.61 -6.96 -17.38
C ALA A 225 -3.04 -7.16 -16.84
N ARG A 226 -3.33 -6.64 -15.64
CA ARG A 226 -4.68 -6.64 -15.04
C ARG A 226 -5.70 -5.85 -15.86
N LEU A 227 -5.27 -4.77 -16.48
CA LEU A 227 -6.09 -3.97 -17.40
C LEU A 227 -6.21 -4.61 -18.80
N GLY A 228 -5.55 -5.75 -19.04
CA GLY A 228 -5.53 -6.45 -20.33
C GLY A 228 -4.55 -5.84 -21.35
N ASP A 229 -3.78 -4.83 -20.97
CA ASP A 229 -2.78 -4.21 -21.85
C ASP A 229 -1.42 -4.93 -21.75
N MET A 230 -1.34 -6.08 -22.40
CA MET A 230 -0.12 -6.88 -22.44
C MET A 230 1.03 -6.22 -23.21
N ASP A 231 0.74 -5.22 -24.07
CA ASP A 231 1.79 -4.47 -24.77
C ASP A 231 2.46 -3.49 -23.79
N ALA A 232 1.68 -2.76 -23.00
CA ALA A 232 2.21 -1.92 -21.92
C ALA A 232 2.95 -2.75 -20.86
N ALA A 233 2.41 -3.90 -20.45
CA ALA A 233 3.08 -4.81 -19.53
C ALA A 233 4.48 -5.23 -20.03
N ARG A 234 4.57 -5.69 -21.30
CA ARG A 234 5.86 -6.04 -21.90
C ARG A 234 6.83 -4.86 -21.99
N GLN A 235 6.33 -3.65 -22.27
CA GLN A 235 7.15 -2.43 -22.30
C GLN A 235 7.70 -2.09 -20.91
N ALA A 236 6.92 -2.29 -19.84
CA ALA A 236 7.39 -2.08 -18.47
C ALA A 236 8.57 -3.00 -18.12
N ALA A 237 8.52 -4.27 -18.52
CA ALA A 237 9.58 -5.24 -18.24
C ALA A 237 10.80 -5.12 -19.17
N ALA A 238 10.64 -4.61 -20.38
CA ALA A 238 11.65 -4.64 -21.46
C ALA A 238 13.03 -4.08 -21.09
N PRO A 239 13.17 -3.01 -20.27
CA PRO A 239 14.49 -2.47 -19.90
C PRO A 239 15.31 -3.33 -18.95
N ILE A 240 14.71 -4.33 -18.31
CA ILE A 240 15.36 -5.14 -17.27
C ILE A 240 15.92 -6.42 -17.91
N ASP A 241 17.19 -6.71 -17.68
CA ASP A 241 17.89 -7.89 -18.17
C ASP A 241 18.83 -8.49 -17.10
N GLU A 242 19.52 -9.58 -17.44
CA GLU A 242 20.46 -10.28 -16.55
C GLU A 242 21.64 -9.41 -16.09
N SER A 243 21.97 -8.33 -16.80
CA SER A 243 23.03 -7.39 -16.43
C SER A 243 22.55 -6.28 -15.50
N THR A 244 21.25 -6.22 -15.18
CA THR A 244 20.69 -5.23 -14.26
C THR A 244 21.16 -5.55 -12.84
N GLU A 245 22.09 -4.74 -12.32
CA GLU A 245 22.61 -4.89 -10.96
C GLU A 245 21.69 -4.19 -9.96
N VAL A 246 21.29 -4.91 -8.91
CA VAL A 246 20.46 -4.41 -7.82
C VAL A 246 21.05 -4.82 -6.48
N ILE A 247 20.78 -4.05 -5.44
CA ILE A 247 21.31 -4.27 -4.08
C ILE A 247 20.29 -5.05 -3.24
N GLU A 248 18.99 -4.68 -3.30
CA GLU A 248 17.93 -5.23 -2.47
C GLU A 248 16.84 -5.96 -3.28
N ASN A 249 16.51 -5.45 -4.45
CA ASN A 249 15.32 -5.82 -5.21
C ASN A 249 15.55 -6.95 -6.22
N GLY A 250 16.43 -7.91 -5.90
CA GLY A 250 16.76 -9.05 -6.74
C GLY A 250 15.53 -9.88 -7.12
N SER A 251 14.61 -10.09 -6.18
CA SER A 251 13.38 -10.84 -6.43
C SER A 251 12.49 -10.18 -7.50
N TYR A 252 12.34 -8.87 -7.47
CA TYR A 252 11.58 -8.15 -8.50
C TYR A 252 12.27 -8.21 -9.87
N ARG A 253 13.61 -8.09 -9.93
CA ARG A 253 14.37 -8.28 -11.17
C ARG A 253 14.11 -9.67 -11.75
N ASP A 254 14.21 -10.70 -10.95
CA ASP A 254 14.09 -12.09 -11.37
C ASP A 254 12.67 -12.42 -11.84
N LEU A 255 11.65 -11.85 -11.20
CA LEU A 255 10.26 -11.94 -11.65
C LEU A 255 10.02 -11.19 -12.98
N LEU A 256 10.64 -10.03 -13.20
CA LEU A 256 10.57 -9.35 -14.49
C LEU A 256 11.24 -10.19 -15.60
N LEU A 257 12.33 -10.91 -15.30
CA LEU A 257 12.96 -11.84 -16.23
C LEU A 257 12.06 -13.06 -16.52
N LEU A 258 11.33 -13.57 -15.52
CA LEU A 258 10.30 -14.60 -15.71
C LEU A 258 9.20 -14.09 -16.66
N PHE A 259 8.64 -12.90 -16.41
CA PHE A 259 7.59 -12.32 -17.26
C PHE A 259 8.05 -12.07 -18.71
N ARG A 260 9.33 -11.90 -18.94
CA ARG A 260 9.93 -11.80 -20.27
C ARG A 260 10.26 -13.15 -20.91
N GLY A 261 10.08 -14.26 -20.21
CA GLY A 261 10.49 -15.59 -20.65
C GLY A 261 12.00 -15.82 -20.68
N ALA A 262 12.78 -14.98 -19.99
CA ALA A 262 14.23 -15.13 -19.87
C ALA A 262 14.61 -16.10 -18.72
N ARG A 263 13.72 -16.35 -17.77
CA ARG A 263 13.83 -17.32 -16.71
C ARG A 263 12.58 -18.21 -16.66
N SER A 264 12.73 -19.42 -16.12
CA SER A 264 11.61 -20.31 -15.80
C SER A 264 11.11 -20.09 -14.37
N VAL A 265 9.97 -20.67 -14.03
CA VAL A 265 9.44 -20.66 -12.67
C VAL A 265 10.43 -21.32 -11.70
N GLU A 266 11.08 -22.41 -12.11
CA GLU A 266 12.07 -23.12 -11.31
C GLU A 266 13.33 -22.28 -11.05
N ASP A 267 13.69 -21.38 -11.98
CA ASP A 267 14.86 -20.50 -11.82
C ASP A 267 14.63 -19.39 -10.79
N VAL A 268 13.37 -19.00 -10.55
CA VAL A 268 13.02 -17.92 -9.62
C VAL A 268 12.57 -18.41 -8.25
N LEU A 269 12.15 -19.67 -8.15
CA LEU A 269 11.76 -20.28 -6.87
C LEU A 269 13.01 -20.70 -6.10
N ASP A 270 13.23 -20.09 -4.93
CA ASP A 270 14.27 -20.53 -3.99
C ASP A 270 13.68 -21.54 -3.00
N PRO A 271 14.23 -22.75 -2.88
CA PRO A 271 13.79 -23.71 -1.89
C PRO A 271 14.12 -23.33 -0.43
N GLU A 272 15.06 -22.41 -0.20
CA GLU A 272 15.47 -21.91 1.14
C GLU A 272 14.79 -20.57 1.49
N GLU A 273 13.52 -20.55 1.48
CA GLU A 273 12.63 -19.41 1.49
C GLU A 273 12.67 -18.55 2.77
N GLY A 274 13.13 -17.28 2.64
CA GLY A 274 13.00 -16.20 3.63
C GLY A 274 11.79 -15.29 3.38
N LEU A 275 11.83 -14.05 3.91
CA LEU A 275 10.80 -13.01 3.70
C LEU A 275 10.55 -12.68 2.20
N ALA A 276 11.58 -12.84 1.36
CA ALA A 276 11.44 -12.69 -0.10
C ALA A 276 10.48 -13.71 -0.73
N ALA A 277 10.22 -14.83 -0.06
CA ALA A 277 9.40 -15.92 -0.58
C ALA A 277 7.99 -15.48 -0.97
N VAL A 278 7.30 -14.68 -0.13
CA VAL A 278 5.92 -14.24 -0.47
C VAL A 278 5.89 -13.29 -1.67
N THR A 279 6.92 -12.48 -1.88
CA THR A 279 7.05 -11.65 -3.08
C THR A 279 7.22 -12.51 -4.32
N VAL A 280 8.14 -13.49 -4.28
CA VAL A 280 8.38 -14.41 -5.40
C VAL A 280 7.15 -15.26 -5.67
N LEU A 281 6.57 -15.87 -4.64
CA LEU A 281 5.37 -16.69 -4.78
C LEU A 281 4.20 -15.91 -5.38
N TYR A 282 4.01 -14.63 -4.99
CA TYR A 282 2.97 -13.79 -5.58
C TYR A 282 3.26 -13.51 -7.06
N GLY A 283 4.48 -13.17 -7.42
CA GLY A 283 4.87 -12.95 -8.81
C GLY A 283 4.68 -14.21 -9.67
N VAL A 284 5.06 -15.38 -9.16
CA VAL A 284 4.84 -16.66 -9.84
C VAL A 284 3.35 -16.97 -9.95
N ALA A 285 2.56 -16.75 -8.89
CA ALA A 285 1.11 -16.93 -8.94
C ALA A 285 0.48 -16.09 -10.06
N MET A 286 0.90 -14.81 -10.15
CA MET A 286 0.41 -13.91 -11.18
C MET A 286 0.85 -14.32 -12.59
N HIS A 287 2.09 -14.81 -12.75
CA HIS A 287 2.57 -15.37 -14.01
C HIS A 287 1.68 -16.54 -14.47
N GLU A 288 1.46 -17.53 -13.62
CA GLU A 288 0.62 -18.69 -13.93
C GLU A 288 -0.82 -18.28 -14.30
N LEU A 289 -1.41 -17.36 -13.54
CA LEU A 289 -2.76 -16.84 -13.83
C LEU A 289 -2.83 -16.14 -15.19
N LEU A 290 -1.82 -15.37 -15.56
CA LEU A 290 -1.73 -14.65 -16.85
C LEU A 290 -1.52 -15.63 -18.01
N GLU A 291 -0.81 -16.74 -17.81
CA GLU A 291 -0.66 -17.82 -18.80
C GLU A 291 -1.92 -18.71 -18.88
N GLY A 292 -2.93 -18.51 -18.01
CA GLY A 292 -4.18 -19.27 -17.99
C GLY A 292 -4.15 -20.53 -17.13
N GLU A 293 -3.03 -20.78 -16.42
CA GLU A 293 -2.83 -21.90 -15.52
C GLU A 293 -3.44 -21.64 -14.14
N ARG A 294 -4.78 -21.51 -14.11
CA ARG A 294 -5.53 -21.06 -12.91
C ARG A 294 -5.32 -21.90 -11.68
N ASP A 295 -5.26 -23.22 -11.81
CA ASP A 295 -5.09 -24.13 -10.67
C ASP A 295 -3.68 -23.99 -10.07
N SER A 296 -2.67 -23.80 -10.91
CA SER A 296 -1.29 -23.53 -10.49
C SER A 296 -1.20 -22.19 -9.78
N GLY A 297 -1.73 -21.13 -10.38
CA GLY A 297 -1.73 -19.81 -9.78
C GLY A 297 -2.41 -19.76 -8.39
N ARG A 298 -3.58 -20.40 -8.27
CA ARG A 298 -4.28 -20.55 -6.98
C ARG A 298 -3.48 -21.31 -5.95
N ALA A 299 -2.78 -22.37 -6.36
CA ALA A 299 -1.94 -23.14 -5.45
C ALA A 299 -0.80 -22.29 -4.88
N TYR A 300 -0.20 -21.39 -5.69
CA TYR A 300 0.81 -20.45 -5.20
C TYR A 300 0.23 -19.40 -4.26
N LEU A 301 -0.96 -18.83 -4.54
CA LEU A 301 -1.64 -17.92 -3.63
C LEU A 301 -1.94 -18.60 -2.28
N GLN A 302 -2.41 -19.85 -2.30
CA GLN A 302 -2.65 -20.61 -1.06
C GLN A 302 -1.35 -20.84 -0.26
N ARG A 303 -0.23 -21.14 -0.92
CA ARG A 303 1.09 -21.29 -0.25
C ARG A 303 1.53 -20.01 0.45
N ILE A 304 1.12 -18.83 -0.06
CA ILE A 304 1.36 -17.55 0.63
C ILE A 304 0.50 -17.46 1.89
N LEU A 305 -0.80 -17.73 1.76
CA LEU A 305 -1.78 -17.64 2.86
C LEU A 305 -1.53 -18.68 3.97
N ASP A 306 -0.88 -19.78 3.66
CA ASP A 306 -0.43 -20.79 4.64
C ASP A 306 0.76 -20.31 5.51
N ARG A 307 1.20 -19.05 5.37
CA ARG A 307 2.31 -18.42 6.11
C ARG A 307 1.83 -17.21 6.90
N PRO A 308 0.95 -17.39 7.90
CA PRO A 308 0.32 -16.28 8.61
C PRO A 308 1.30 -15.36 9.34
N GLU A 309 2.53 -15.81 9.63
CA GLU A 309 3.58 -14.98 10.21
C GLU A 309 4.10 -13.88 9.23
N GLN A 310 3.80 -14.01 7.94
CA GLN A 310 4.21 -13.06 6.89
C GLN A 310 3.09 -12.10 6.46
N TRP A 311 2.00 -12.06 7.20
CA TRP A 311 0.84 -11.24 6.87
C TRP A 311 1.11 -9.72 6.63
N PRO A 312 2.17 -9.09 7.19
CA PRO A 312 2.46 -7.69 6.90
C PRO A 312 3.15 -7.46 5.54
N ALA A 313 3.67 -8.52 4.91
CA ALA A 313 4.36 -8.41 3.64
C ALA A 313 3.39 -8.11 2.49
N PHE A 314 3.76 -7.21 1.57
CA PHE A 314 2.88 -6.78 0.47
C PHE A 314 2.45 -7.92 -0.45
N GLY A 315 3.31 -8.91 -0.68
CA GLY A 315 2.94 -10.11 -1.44
C GLY A 315 1.84 -10.93 -0.75
N TYR A 316 1.80 -10.94 0.59
CA TYR A 316 0.74 -11.59 1.36
C TYR A 316 -0.58 -10.79 1.25
N VAL A 317 -0.52 -9.47 1.45
CA VAL A 317 -1.69 -8.59 1.31
C VAL A 317 -2.27 -8.69 -0.10
N ALA A 318 -1.41 -8.76 -1.11
CA ALA A 318 -1.84 -8.92 -2.50
C ALA A 318 -2.51 -10.29 -2.73
N ALA A 319 -1.98 -11.37 -2.16
CA ALA A 319 -2.62 -12.68 -2.24
C ALA A 319 -4.00 -12.70 -1.55
N GLU A 320 -4.14 -12.05 -0.38
CA GLU A 320 -5.45 -11.86 0.25
C GLU A 320 -6.43 -11.12 -0.66
N ALA A 321 -5.98 -10.01 -1.28
CA ALA A 321 -6.81 -9.19 -2.16
C ALA A 321 -7.28 -9.96 -3.40
N GLU A 322 -6.40 -10.81 -3.98
CA GLU A 322 -6.76 -11.69 -5.10
C GLU A 322 -7.85 -12.68 -4.69
N VAL A 323 -7.65 -13.36 -3.56
CA VAL A 323 -8.59 -14.39 -3.10
C VAL A 323 -9.91 -13.79 -2.64
N ALA A 324 -9.88 -12.69 -1.89
CA ALA A 324 -11.08 -12.03 -1.37
C ALA A 324 -11.99 -11.50 -2.48
N ALA A 325 -11.41 -10.99 -3.55
CA ALA A 325 -12.14 -10.41 -4.68
C ALA A 325 -12.39 -11.38 -5.84
N ASP A 326 -11.93 -12.65 -5.76
CA ASP A 326 -12.02 -13.66 -6.83
C ASP A 326 -11.54 -13.09 -8.19
N ARG A 327 -10.34 -12.50 -8.20
CA ARG A 327 -9.81 -11.69 -9.31
C ARG A 327 -9.11 -12.50 -10.41
N TRP A 328 -9.35 -13.79 -10.54
CA TRP A 328 -8.71 -14.68 -11.54
C TRP A 328 -9.68 -15.27 -12.59
#